data_1a7de9b62d6f124b9bd89cd138f97e0e
#
_entry.id   1a7de9b62d6f124b9bd89cd138f97e0e
#
_cell.length_a   1.000
_cell.length_b   1.000
_cell.length_c   1.000
_cell.angle_alpha   90.00
_cell.angle_beta   90.00
_cell.angle_gamma   90.00
#
_symmetry.space_group_name_H-M   'P 1'
#
loop_
_entity.id
_entity.type
_entity.pdbx_description
1 polymer ?
#
loop_
_entity_poly.entity_id
_entity_poly.type
_entity_poly.pdbx_seq_one_letter_code
_entity_poly.pdbx_strand_id
1 'polypeptide(L)'
;PLRSNYFTKDLAKGKFTYRNPYLANLLESYNRNDRDTWRSILEKDGSVQHLEFLRDNEKDVFKTFSEISPLEVVQQAAARQKHIDQSQSLNLLIDPKTPLKDVNELMFTAWELGVKSLYYQRGTNPAQEAAKNIMECSACEA
;
A
#
# COMPACT_ATOMS: atom_id res chain seq x y z
N PRO A 1 -0.45 5.76 5.69
CA PRO A 1 -0.64 4.31 5.48
C PRO A 1 0.70 3.60 5.38
N LEU A 2 0.73 2.34 5.80
CA LEU A 2 1.88 1.48 5.65
C LEU A 2 1.95 0.97 4.21
N ARG A 3 3.16 0.71 3.72
CA ARG A 3 3.32 0.06 2.42
C ARG A 3 2.77 -1.36 2.44
N SER A 4 2.90 -2.05 3.56
CA SER A 4 2.47 -3.43 3.77
C SER A 4 2.22 -3.69 5.25
N ASN A 5 1.25 -4.52 5.59
CA ASN A 5 1.01 -4.98 6.96
C ASN A 5 1.94 -6.12 7.38
N TYR A 6 2.52 -6.82 6.42
CA TYR A 6 3.49 -7.89 6.65
C TYR A 6 4.51 -7.97 5.52
N PHE A 7 5.80 -7.93 5.84
CA PHE A 7 6.86 -8.14 4.86
C PHE A 7 8.08 -8.80 5.49
N THR A 8 8.86 -9.45 4.65
CA THR A 8 10.17 -9.98 5.00
C THR A 8 11.24 -9.31 4.13
N LYS A 9 12.40 -9.03 4.71
CA LYS A 9 13.53 -8.45 4.00
C LYS A 9 14.81 -9.19 4.39
N ASP A 10 15.55 -9.65 3.41
CA ASP A 10 16.86 -10.22 3.63
C ASP A 10 17.86 -9.08 3.83
N LEU A 11 18.60 -9.14 4.91
CA LEU A 11 19.66 -8.22 5.29
C LEU A 11 20.97 -8.98 5.37
N ALA A 12 22.10 -8.29 5.29
CA ALA A 12 23.44 -8.90 5.42
C ALA A 12 23.63 -9.71 6.73
N LYS A 13 22.89 -9.37 7.79
CA LYS A 13 22.92 -10.02 9.11
C LYS A 13 21.77 -11.01 9.36
N GLY A 14 20.96 -11.33 8.33
CA GLY A 14 19.84 -12.27 8.45
C GLY A 14 18.52 -11.72 7.93
N LYS A 15 17.45 -12.48 8.16
CA LYS A 15 16.11 -12.16 7.68
C LYS A 15 15.38 -11.27 8.70
N PHE A 16 14.95 -10.10 8.25
CA PHE A 16 14.07 -9.22 9.02
C PHE A 16 12.61 -9.45 8.64
N THR A 17 11.76 -9.67 9.62
CA THR A 17 10.32 -9.83 9.42
C THR A 17 9.58 -8.75 10.19
N TYR A 18 8.70 -8.02 9.52
CA TYR A 18 7.82 -7.04 10.12
C TYR A 18 6.37 -7.51 10.04
N ARG A 19 5.67 -7.42 11.15
CA ARG A 19 4.21 -7.59 11.26
C ARG A 19 3.63 -6.34 11.89
N ASN A 20 2.53 -5.83 11.34
CA ASN A 20 1.81 -4.71 11.92
C ASN A 20 1.23 -5.13 13.29
N PRO A 21 1.67 -4.54 14.41
CA PRO A 21 1.25 -4.97 15.75
C PRO A 21 -0.24 -4.71 16.00
N TYR A 22 -0.80 -3.66 15.40
CA TYR A 22 -2.23 -3.35 15.54
C TYR A 22 -3.09 -4.38 14.81
N LEU A 23 -2.66 -4.82 13.64
CA LEU A 23 -3.31 -5.91 12.92
C LEU A 23 -3.17 -7.23 13.68
N ALA A 24 -2.01 -7.52 14.29
CA ALA A 24 -1.83 -8.71 15.11
C ALA A 24 -2.83 -8.76 16.26
N ASN A 25 -3.03 -7.65 16.97
CA ASN A 25 -4.01 -7.55 18.04
C ASN A 25 -5.45 -7.76 17.54
N LEU A 26 -5.78 -7.22 16.37
CA LEU A 26 -7.09 -7.46 15.76
C LEU A 26 -7.28 -8.92 15.39
N LEU A 27 -6.30 -9.55 14.73
CA LEU A 27 -6.35 -10.98 14.38
C LEU A 27 -6.46 -11.87 15.63
N GLU A 28 -5.80 -11.52 16.72
CA GLU A 28 -5.93 -12.22 18.01
C GLU A 28 -7.37 -12.18 18.53
N SER A 29 -8.06 -11.05 18.43
CA SER A 29 -9.47 -10.93 18.84
C SER A 29 -10.42 -11.82 18.05
N TYR A 30 -10.03 -12.19 16.81
CA TYR A 30 -10.73 -13.14 15.96
C TYR A 30 -10.22 -14.59 16.10
N ASN A 31 -9.25 -14.87 16.97
CA ASN A 31 -8.53 -16.15 17.07
C ASN A 31 -7.90 -16.58 15.71
N ARG A 32 -7.42 -15.60 14.95
CA ARG A 32 -6.82 -15.75 13.61
C ARG A 32 -5.39 -15.22 13.52
N ASN A 33 -4.72 -15.01 14.64
CA ASN A 33 -3.31 -14.60 14.67
C ASN A 33 -2.37 -15.82 14.46
N ASP A 34 -2.63 -16.60 13.42
CA ASP A 34 -1.94 -17.83 13.08
C ASP A 34 -1.01 -17.65 11.86
N ARG A 35 -0.18 -18.68 11.63
CA ARG A 35 0.81 -18.67 10.55
C ARG A 35 0.17 -18.61 9.16
N ASP A 36 -0.95 -19.28 8.97
CA ASP A 36 -1.59 -19.38 7.65
C ASP A 36 -2.23 -18.04 7.26
N THR A 37 -2.87 -17.36 8.21
CA THR A 37 -3.39 -16.00 8.02
C THR A 37 -2.27 -15.03 7.64
N TRP A 38 -1.15 -15.02 8.36
CA TRP A 38 -0.03 -14.16 8.02
C TRP A 38 0.62 -14.50 6.69
N ARG A 39 0.66 -15.78 6.32
CA ARG A 39 1.15 -16.23 5.02
C ARG A 39 0.25 -15.69 3.90
N SER A 40 -1.06 -15.80 4.02
CA SER A 40 -2.01 -15.27 3.04
C SER A 40 -1.88 -13.75 2.87
N ILE A 41 -1.65 -13.00 3.97
CA ILE A 41 -1.38 -11.57 3.94
C ILE A 41 -0.07 -11.27 3.17
N LEU A 42 0.98 -12.06 3.39
CA LEU A 42 2.25 -11.91 2.68
C LEU A 42 2.09 -12.14 1.17
N GLU A 43 1.39 -13.20 0.79
CA GLU A 43 1.09 -13.57 -0.61
C GLU A 43 0.29 -12.48 -1.35
N LYS A 44 -0.49 -11.68 -0.61
CA LYS A 44 -1.24 -10.52 -1.11
C LYS A 44 -0.54 -9.17 -0.84
N ASP A 45 0.79 -9.14 -0.82
CA ASP A 45 1.60 -7.92 -0.62
C ASP A 45 1.29 -7.13 0.66
N GLY A 46 0.80 -7.82 1.68
CA GLY A 46 0.42 -7.22 2.95
C GLY A 46 -1.00 -6.67 2.99
N SER A 47 -1.81 -6.93 1.97
CA SER A 47 -3.24 -6.61 1.95
C SER A 47 -4.02 -7.52 2.90
N VAL A 48 -5.07 -6.98 3.48
CA VAL A 48 -6.05 -7.70 4.31
C VAL A 48 -7.43 -7.80 3.64
N GLN A 49 -7.58 -7.25 2.42
CA GLN A 49 -8.88 -7.13 1.76
C GLN A 49 -9.54 -8.48 1.46
N HIS A 50 -8.74 -9.55 1.28
CA HIS A 50 -9.20 -10.91 1.04
C HIS A 50 -9.68 -11.66 2.30
N LEU A 51 -9.46 -11.11 3.50
CA LEU A 51 -9.86 -11.73 4.76
C LEU A 51 -11.35 -11.50 5.01
N GLU A 52 -12.20 -12.47 4.69
CA GLU A 52 -13.66 -12.36 4.75
C GLU A 52 -14.20 -12.17 6.17
N PHE A 53 -13.46 -12.64 7.18
CA PHE A 53 -13.87 -12.50 8.59
C PHE A 53 -13.68 -11.10 9.16
N LEU A 54 -12.91 -10.22 8.49
CA LEU A 54 -12.78 -8.82 8.88
C LEU A 54 -13.94 -7.98 8.32
N ARG A 55 -14.42 -7.04 9.13
CA ARG A 55 -15.43 -6.06 8.71
C ARG A 55 -14.84 -5.03 7.76
N ASP A 56 -15.66 -4.40 6.94
CA ASP A 56 -15.21 -3.43 5.94
C ASP A 56 -14.47 -2.24 6.56
N ASN A 57 -14.96 -1.72 7.69
CA ASN A 57 -14.30 -0.65 8.41
C ASN A 57 -12.92 -1.05 8.98
N GLU A 58 -12.73 -2.31 9.35
CA GLU A 58 -11.44 -2.85 9.78
C GLU A 58 -10.50 -2.99 8.59
N LYS A 59 -10.99 -3.50 7.46
CA LYS A 59 -10.21 -3.57 6.22
C LYS A 59 -9.75 -2.19 5.76
N ASP A 60 -10.60 -1.17 5.87
CA ASP A 60 -10.28 0.21 5.52
C ASP A 60 -9.13 0.79 6.36
N VAL A 61 -9.08 0.48 7.66
CA VAL A 61 -7.99 0.90 8.55
C VAL A 61 -6.65 0.32 8.14
N PHE A 62 -6.63 -0.91 7.65
CA PHE A 62 -5.41 -1.63 7.30
C PHE A 62 -5.11 -1.65 5.79
N LYS A 63 -5.75 -0.79 5.00
CA LYS A 63 -5.37 -0.55 3.60
C LYS A 63 -3.89 -0.23 3.49
N THR A 64 -3.23 -0.91 2.57
CA THR A 64 -1.85 -0.60 2.19
C THR A 64 -1.81 0.68 1.33
N PHE A 65 -0.63 1.26 1.17
CA PHE A 65 -0.49 2.48 0.37
C PHE A 65 -0.93 2.31 -1.09
N SER A 66 -0.80 1.10 -1.63
CA SER A 66 -1.25 0.77 -3.00
C SER A 66 -2.77 0.66 -3.14
N GLU A 67 -3.49 0.49 -2.05
CA GLU A 67 -4.95 0.35 -2.02
C GLU A 67 -5.66 1.69 -1.75
N ILE A 68 -4.90 2.75 -1.48
CA ILE A 68 -5.42 4.10 -1.27
C ILE A 68 -5.34 4.90 -2.57
N SER A 69 -6.43 5.55 -2.95
CA SER A 69 -6.44 6.40 -4.14
C SER A 69 -5.41 7.52 -4.05
N PRO A 70 -4.58 7.74 -5.09
CA PRO A 70 -3.69 8.88 -5.14
C PRO A 70 -4.40 10.22 -4.96
N LEU A 71 -5.66 10.33 -5.40
CA LEU A 71 -6.47 11.52 -5.20
C LEU A 71 -6.77 11.77 -3.71
N GLU A 72 -7.10 10.74 -2.94
CA GLU A 72 -7.29 10.86 -1.49
C GLU A 72 -6.02 11.33 -0.78
N VAL A 73 -4.85 10.85 -1.23
CA VAL A 73 -3.55 11.30 -0.70
C VAL A 73 -3.33 12.78 -0.98
N VAL A 74 -3.67 13.25 -2.19
CA VAL A 74 -3.59 14.67 -2.59
C VAL A 74 -4.57 15.51 -1.76
N GLN A 75 -5.81 15.08 -1.60
CA GLN A 75 -6.82 15.80 -0.81
C GLN A 75 -6.39 15.97 0.67
N GLN A 76 -5.84 14.93 1.26
CA GLN A 76 -5.30 14.99 2.63
C GLN A 76 -4.10 15.94 2.72
N ALA A 77 -3.22 15.96 1.72
CA ALA A 77 -2.10 16.89 1.67
C ALA A 77 -2.59 18.33 1.52
N ALA A 78 -3.58 18.57 0.68
CA ALA A 78 -4.20 19.88 0.49
C ALA A 78 -4.84 20.41 1.79
N ALA A 79 -5.54 19.55 2.51
CA ALA A 79 -6.13 19.90 3.80
C ALA A 79 -5.06 20.36 4.82
N ARG A 80 -3.91 19.67 4.86
CA ARG A 80 -2.78 20.05 5.73
C ARG A 80 -2.04 21.29 5.23
N GLN A 81 -1.97 21.50 3.91
CA GLN A 81 -1.19 22.58 3.30
C GLN A 81 -1.60 23.99 3.79
N LYS A 82 -2.86 24.15 4.18
CA LYS A 82 -3.38 25.40 4.77
C LYS A 82 -2.71 25.79 6.09
N HIS A 83 -2.06 24.83 6.74
CA HIS A 83 -1.41 24.99 8.06
C HIS A 83 0.12 24.84 7.96
N ILE A 84 0.68 24.77 6.77
CA ILE A 84 2.11 24.52 6.53
C ILE A 84 2.62 25.59 5.56
N ASP A 85 3.61 26.37 5.97
CA ASP A 85 4.23 27.38 5.12
C ASP A 85 5.11 26.78 4.03
N GLN A 86 5.76 25.67 4.33
CA GLN A 86 6.63 24.96 3.39
C GLN A 86 5.86 23.97 2.51
N SER A 87 6.53 23.41 1.52
CA SER A 87 6.01 22.29 0.74
C SER A 87 6.04 20.99 1.53
N GLN A 88 5.22 20.03 1.12
CA GLN A 88 5.19 18.67 1.65
C GLN A 88 5.91 17.74 0.68
N SER A 89 6.75 16.82 1.21
CA SER A 89 7.37 15.74 0.42
C SER A 89 6.33 14.65 0.13
N LEU A 90 5.34 14.97 -0.71
CA LEU A 90 4.21 14.11 -1.00
C LEU A 90 4.58 13.07 -2.06
N ASN A 91 4.67 11.80 -1.63
CA ASN A 91 4.86 10.69 -2.54
C ASN A 91 3.49 10.19 -3.03
N LEU A 92 3.41 9.91 -4.32
CA LEU A 92 2.24 9.27 -4.95
C LEU A 92 2.64 7.89 -5.45
N LEU A 93 1.74 6.92 -5.29
CA LEU A 93 1.84 5.62 -5.92
C LEU A 93 0.86 5.59 -7.09
N ILE A 94 1.38 5.47 -8.30
CA ILE A 94 0.60 5.49 -9.54
C ILE A 94 0.83 4.15 -10.23
N ASP A 95 -0.25 3.45 -10.56
CA ASP A 95 -0.16 2.21 -11.33
C ASP A 95 0.44 2.53 -12.71
N PRO A 96 1.44 1.77 -13.19
CA PRO A 96 2.04 1.96 -14.51
C PRO A 96 1.04 1.88 -15.67
N LYS A 97 -0.10 1.23 -15.45
CA LYS A 97 -1.19 1.12 -16.42
C LYS A 97 -2.15 2.30 -16.40
N THR A 98 -1.98 3.24 -15.45
CA THR A 98 -2.83 4.43 -15.37
C THR A 98 -2.69 5.28 -16.63
N PRO A 99 -3.77 5.63 -17.32
CA PRO A 99 -3.73 6.49 -18.51
C PRO A 99 -3.05 7.83 -18.19
N LEU A 100 -2.26 8.33 -19.13
CA LEU A 100 -1.58 9.64 -18.97
C LEU A 100 -2.55 10.77 -18.69
N LYS A 101 -3.77 10.70 -19.24
CA LYS A 101 -4.85 11.66 -18.95
C LYS A 101 -5.17 11.72 -17.47
N ASP A 102 -5.33 10.56 -16.81
CA ASP A 102 -5.70 10.49 -15.40
C ASP A 102 -4.53 10.95 -14.51
N VAL A 103 -3.30 10.64 -14.90
CA VAL A 103 -2.09 11.17 -14.23
C VAL A 103 -2.06 12.69 -14.32
N ASN A 104 -2.31 13.25 -15.51
CA ASN A 104 -2.33 14.69 -15.71
C ASN A 104 -3.46 15.36 -14.91
N GLU A 105 -4.64 14.77 -14.89
CA GLU A 105 -5.78 15.24 -14.09
C GLU A 105 -5.46 15.26 -12.59
N LEU A 106 -4.79 14.21 -12.08
CA LEU A 106 -4.32 14.15 -10.69
C LEU A 106 -3.34 15.30 -10.38
N MET A 107 -2.38 15.58 -11.27
CA MET A 107 -1.42 16.68 -11.11
C MET A 107 -2.12 18.04 -11.11
N PHE A 108 -3.07 18.24 -12.04
CA PHE A 108 -3.84 19.46 -12.14
C PHE A 108 -4.71 19.67 -10.88
N THR A 109 -5.37 18.62 -10.41
CA THR A 109 -6.16 18.67 -9.17
C THR A 109 -5.29 18.99 -7.94
N ALA A 110 -4.07 18.46 -7.87
CA ALA A 110 -3.14 18.79 -6.78
C ALA A 110 -2.80 20.30 -6.79
N TRP A 111 -2.57 20.88 -7.96
CA TRP A 111 -2.33 22.30 -8.12
C TRP A 111 -3.57 23.14 -7.77
N GLU A 112 -4.75 22.80 -8.27
CA GLU A 112 -6.02 23.48 -7.96
C GLU A 112 -6.32 23.51 -6.46
N LEU A 113 -6.03 22.40 -5.77
CA LEU A 113 -6.21 22.29 -4.32
C LEU A 113 -5.12 23.00 -3.50
N GLY A 114 -4.14 23.65 -4.15
CA GLY A 114 -3.10 24.44 -3.53
C GLY A 114 -1.97 23.62 -2.90
N VAL A 115 -1.75 22.39 -3.34
CA VAL A 115 -0.57 21.60 -2.95
C VAL A 115 0.66 22.22 -3.60
N LYS A 116 1.63 22.68 -2.81
CA LYS A 116 2.79 23.44 -3.28
C LYS A 116 3.78 22.62 -4.10
N SER A 117 3.92 21.32 -3.78
CA SER A 117 4.79 20.43 -4.55
C SER A 117 4.36 18.97 -4.39
N LEU A 118 4.65 18.19 -5.41
CA LEU A 118 4.67 16.73 -5.39
C LEU A 118 6.12 16.26 -5.37
N TYR A 119 6.39 15.07 -4.82
CA TYR A 119 7.74 14.56 -4.72
C TYR A 119 7.92 13.35 -5.63
N TYR A 120 8.09 12.13 -5.09
CA TYR A 120 8.23 10.95 -5.92
C TYR A 120 6.89 10.44 -6.43
N GLN A 121 6.85 10.12 -7.72
CA GLN A 121 5.83 9.27 -8.30
C GLN A 121 6.41 7.86 -8.39
N ARG A 122 5.83 6.93 -7.64
CA ARG A 122 6.27 5.54 -7.58
C ARG A 122 5.25 4.68 -8.32
N GLY A 123 5.72 3.79 -9.17
CA GLY A 123 4.91 2.73 -9.76
C GLY A 123 5.39 1.36 -9.32
N THR A 124 4.59 0.34 -9.54
CA THR A 124 5.05 -1.05 -9.47
C THR A 124 6.01 -1.30 -10.65
N ASN A 125 7.08 -2.06 -10.40
CA ASN A 125 8.00 -2.41 -11.49
C ASN A 125 7.39 -3.58 -12.29
N PRO A 126 7.12 -3.41 -13.61
CA PRO A 126 6.55 -4.48 -14.44
C PRO A 126 7.37 -5.78 -14.41
N ALA A 127 8.69 -5.69 -14.27
CA ALA A 127 9.56 -6.86 -14.12
C ALA A 127 9.33 -7.60 -12.80
N GLN A 128 9.02 -6.91 -11.72
CA GLN A 128 8.67 -7.53 -10.44
C GLN A 128 7.29 -8.20 -10.48
N GLU A 129 6.33 -7.61 -11.18
CA GLU A 129 5.02 -8.23 -11.42
C GLU A 129 5.13 -9.49 -12.28
N ALA A 130 5.93 -9.45 -13.34
CA ALA A 130 6.19 -10.61 -14.18
C ALA A 130 6.89 -11.75 -13.41
N ALA A 131 7.85 -11.41 -12.55
CA ALA A 131 8.53 -12.39 -11.70
C ALA A 131 7.58 -13.02 -10.66
N LYS A 132 6.64 -12.26 -10.09
CA LYS A 132 5.61 -12.79 -9.19
C LYS A 132 4.68 -13.76 -9.91
N ASN A 133 4.19 -13.39 -11.09
CA ASN A 133 3.30 -14.24 -11.88
C ASN A 133 3.97 -15.58 -12.26
N ILE A 134 5.27 -15.58 -12.54
CA ILE A 134 6.05 -16.80 -12.81
C ILE A 134 6.16 -17.67 -11.54
N MET A 135 6.37 -17.07 -10.38
CA MET A 135 6.45 -17.79 -9.10
C MET A 135 5.10 -18.35 -8.65
N GLU A 136 4.00 -17.66 -8.92
CA GLU A 136 2.65 -18.15 -8.66
C GLU A 136 2.28 -19.32 -9.58
N CYS A 137 2.64 -19.27 -10.87
CA CYS A 137 2.46 -20.39 -11.79
C CYS A 137 3.26 -21.64 -11.38
N SER A 138 4.50 -21.49 -10.96
CA SER A 138 5.34 -22.64 -10.54
C SER A 138 4.90 -23.26 -9.21
N ALA A 139 4.17 -22.52 -8.37
CA ALA A 139 3.58 -23.05 -7.12
C ALA A 139 2.28 -23.83 -7.35
N CYS A 140 1.62 -23.67 -8.52
CA CYS A 140 0.42 -24.43 -8.87
C CYS A 140 0.72 -25.78 -9.55
N GLU A 141 1.97 -26.03 -9.94
CA GLU A 141 2.40 -27.28 -10.63
C GLU A 141 3.14 -28.27 -9.72
N ALA A 142 3.17 -28.03 -8.38
CA ALA A 142 3.87 -28.89 -7.42
C ALA A 142 2.91 -29.62 -6.46
#